data_e075974fb0971985b3c4412e245a193b
#
_entry.id   e075974fb0971985b3c4412e245a193b
#
_cell.length_a   1.000
_cell.length_b   1.000
_cell.length_c   1.000
_cell.angle_alpha   90.00
_cell.angle_beta   90.00
_cell.angle_gamma   90.00
#
_symmetry.space_group_name_H-M   'P 1'
#
loop_
_entity.id
_entity.type
_entity.pdbx_description
1 polymer ?
#
loop_
_entity_poly.entity_id
_entity_poly.type
_entity_poly.pdbx_seq_one_letter_code
_entity_poly.pdbx_strand_id
1 'polypeptide(L)'
;VMSILSYETEEEVIRRANDTTFGLAAGVVTQDISRAHRIIHQIEAGICWINTWGESPAEMPVGGYKQSGVGRENGLTTLGHYTRIKSIQVELGDYQSIF
;
A
#
# COMPACT_ATOMS: atom_id res chain seq x y z
N VAL A 1 6.54 -19.26 -15.37
CA VAL A 1 6.23 -20.38 -14.46
C VAL A 1 5.32 -19.83 -13.37
N MET A 2 4.25 -20.54 -13.06
CA MET A 2 3.30 -20.17 -12.00
C MET A 2 3.07 -21.39 -11.10
N SER A 3 3.13 -21.20 -9.80
CA SER A 3 2.79 -22.24 -8.81
C SER A 3 1.31 -22.14 -8.46
N ILE A 4 0.62 -23.28 -8.49
CA ILE A 4 -0.80 -23.38 -8.12
C ILE A 4 -0.90 -24.25 -6.88
N LEU A 5 -1.52 -23.72 -5.84
CA LEU A 5 -1.70 -24.39 -4.56
C LEU A 5 -3.18 -24.34 -4.16
N SER A 6 -3.70 -25.47 -3.66
CA SER A 6 -5.04 -25.52 -3.07
C SER A 6 -5.00 -25.09 -1.60
N TYR A 7 -6.12 -24.66 -1.08
CA TYR A 7 -6.33 -24.37 0.35
C TYR A 7 -7.75 -24.81 0.75
N GLU A 8 -7.96 -25.02 2.03
CA GLU A 8 -9.25 -25.47 2.57
C GLU A 8 -10.00 -24.36 3.32
N THR A 9 -9.28 -23.44 3.98
CA THR A 9 -9.89 -22.36 4.76
C THR A 9 -9.34 -20.98 4.39
N GLU A 10 -10.11 -19.92 4.68
CA GLU A 10 -9.68 -18.55 4.47
C GLU A 10 -8.45 -18.20 5.34
N GLU A 11 -8.42 -18.67 6.56
CA GLU A 11 -7.30 -18.46 7.49
C GLU A 11 -6.01 -19.07 6.94
N GLU A 12 -6.12 -20.27 6.36
CA GLU A 12 -4.99 -20.95 5.75
C GLU A 12 -4.44 -20.13 4.57
N VAL A 13 -5.28 -19.70 3.63
CA VAL A 13 -4.81 -18.98 2.45
C VAL A 13 -4.21 -17.63 2.81
N ILE A 14 -4.80 -16.89 3.77
CA ILE A 14 -4.27 -15.62 4.25
C ILE A 14 -2.89 -15.82 4.88
N ARG A 15 -2.76 -16.77 5.80
CA ARG A 15 -1.48 -17.09 6.44
C ARG A 15 -0.41 -17.46 5.41
N ARG A 16 -0.73 -18.34 4.46
CA ARG A 16 0.22 -18.78 3.42
C ARG A 16 0.56 -17.65 2.44
N ALA A 17 -0.39 -16.82 2.06
CA ALA A 17 -0.14 -15.68 1.19
C ALA A 17 0.79 -14.65 1.85
N ASN A 18 0.71 -14.50 3.17
CA ASN A 18 1.56 -13.61 3.94
C ASN A 18 2.91 -14.21 4.33
N ASP A 19 3.09 -15.53 4.21
CA ASP A 19 4.33 -16.25 4.54
C ASP A 19 5.37 -16.09 3.43
N THR A 20 5.80 -14.85 3.25
CA THR A 20 6.83 -14.44 2.29
C THR A 20 7.54 -13.17 2.77
N THR A 21 8.79 -13.00 2.37
CA THR A 21 9.55 -11.77 2.64
C THR A 21 9.13 -10.61 1.74
N PHE A 22 8.31 -10.86 0.75
CA PHE A 22 7.81 -9.86 -0.19
C PHE A 22 6.35 -9.50 0.07
N GLY A 23 5.94 -8.34 -0.41
CA GLY A 23 4.58 -7.85 -0.28
C GLY A 23 4.28 -6.78 -1.33
N LEU A 24 4.53 -7.07 -2.63
CA LEU A 24 4.30 -6.10 -3.68
C LEU A 24 2.81 -5.99 -3.99
N ALA A 25 2.21 -7.10 -4.42
CA ALA A 25 0.88 -7.09 -4.97
C ALA A 25 0.11 -8.36 -4.65
N ALA A 26 -1.20 -8.24 -4.52
CA ALA A 26 -2.12 -9.36 -4.35
C ALA A 26 -3.46 -9.10 -5.02
N GLY A 27 -4.17 -10.17 -5.36
CA GLY A 27 -5.51 -10.09 -5.91
C GLY A 27 -6.42 -11.18 -5.39
N VAL A 28 -7.70 -10.86 -5.25
CA VAL A 28 -8.75 -11.83 -4.90
C VAL A 28 -9.79 -11.85 -6.00
N VAL A 29 -10.12 -13.03 -6.47
CA VAL A 29 -11.16 -13.25 -7.50
C VAL A 29 -12.28 -14.07 -6.89
N THR A 30 -13.46 -13.50 -6.76
CA THR A 30 -14.64 -14.15 -6.20
C THR A 30 -15.91 -13.38 -6.57
N GLN A 31 -17.04 -14.07 -6.59
CA GLN A 31 -18.36 -13.43 -6.73
C GLN A 31 -18.90 -12.89 -5.38
N ASP A 32 -18.35 -13.33 -4.26
CA ASP A 32 -18.70 -12.83 -2.92
C ASP A 32 -17.82 -11.63 -2.56
N ILE A 33 -18.37 -10.43 -2.72
CA ILE A 33 -17.64 -9.17 -2.45
C ILE A 33 -17.28 -9.02 -0.97
N SER A 34 -18.11 -9.50 -0.06
CA SER A 34 -17.82 -9.46 1.38
C SER A 34 -16.62 -10.34 1.72
N ARG A 35 -16.55 -11.52 1.10
CA ARG A 35 -15.40 -12.41 1.20
C ARG A 35 -14.14 -11.79 0.62
N ALA A 36 -14.25 -11.15 -0.55
CA ALA A 36 -13.13 -10.45 -1.18
C ALA A 36 -12.52 -9.42 -0.24
N HIS A 37 -13.34 -8.55 0.34
CA HIS A 37 -12.88 -7.53 1.28
C HIS A 37 -12.29 -8.14 2.55
N ARG A 38 -12.94 -9.14 3.13
CA ARG A 38 -12.45 -9.82 4.34
C ARG A 38 -11.05 -10.41 4.14
N ILE A 39 -10.78 -10.99 2.97
CA ILE A 39 -9.48 -11.57 2.66
C ILE A 39 -8.46 -10.48 2.31
N ILE A 40 -8.77 -9.59 1.36
CA ILE A 40 -7.79 -8.66 0.82
C ILE A 40 -7.24 -7.69 1.87
N HIS A 41 -8.05 -7.29 2.85
CA HIS A 41 -7.62 -6.43 3.94
C HIS A 41 -6.62 -7.08 4.91
N GLN A 42 -6.52 -8.40 4.88
CA GLN A 42 -5.57 -9.15 5.72
C GLN A 42 -4.30 -9.55 4.95
N ILE A 43 -4.23 -9.29 3.65
CA ILE A 43 -3.04 -9.57 2.85
C ILE A 43 -2.03 -8.44 3.01
N GLU A 44 -0.79 -8.81 3.31
CA GLU A 44 0.34 -7.90 3.52
C GLU A 44 1.01 -7.53 2.20
N ALA A 45 0.26 -6.85 1.33
CA ALA A 45 0.74 -6.34 0.05
C ALA A 45 0.36 -4.87 -0.11
N GLY A 46 1.22 -4.10 -0.78
CA GLY A 46 1.03 -2.67 -0.97
C GLY A 46 0.08 -2.31 -2.10
N ILE A 47 -0.15 -3.23 -3.04
CA ILE A 47 -1.08 -3.06 -4.17
C ILE A 47 -2.05 -4.23 -4.14
N CYS A 48 -3.34 -3.95 -4.07
CA CYS A 48 -4.35 -4.98 -3.94
C CYS A 48 -5.50 -4.78 -4.92
N TRP A 49 -5.98 -5.87 -5.51
CA TRP A 49 -7.10 -5.86 -6.44
C TRP A 49 -8.19 -6.86 -6.04
N ILE A 50 -9.41 -6.55 -6.41
CA ILE A 50 -10.56 -7.46 -6.34
C ILE A 50 -11.12 -7.60 -7.76
N ASN A 51 -11.18 -8.81 -8.27
CA ASN A 51 -11.74 -9.19 -9.57
C ASN A 51 -11.08 -8.49 -10.79
N THR A 52 -9.90 -7.91 -10.62
CA THR A 52 -9.06 -7.35 -11.67
C THR A 52 -7.59 -7.59 -11.34
N TRP A 53 -6.69 -7.25 -12.24
CA TRP A 53 -5.25 -7.38 -12.02
C TRP A 53 -4.46 -6.39 -12.86
N GLY A 54 -3.49 -5.73 -12.22
CA GLY A 54 -2.51 -4.90 -12.92
C GLY A 54 -2.97 -3.48 -13.23
N GLU A 55 -4.20 -3.13 -12.93
CA GLU A 55 -4.70 -1.76 -13.12
C GLU A 55 -4.13 -0.84 -12.05
N SER A 56 -3.63 0.31 -12.47
CA SER A 56 -3.00 1.29 -11.61
C SER A 56 -3.32 2.71 -12.11
N PRO A 57 -4.51 3.24 -11.80
CA PRO A 57 -4.85 4.62 -12.12
C PRO A 57 -3.81 5.58 -11.53
N ALA A 58 -3.57 6.70 -12.20
CA ALA A 58 -2.56 7.68 -11.78
C ALA A 58 -2.78 8.25 -10.38
N GLU A 59 -4.02 8.25 -9.92
CA GLU A 59 -4.42 8.70 -8.58
C GLU A 59 -4.15 7.68 -7.48
N MET A 60 -3.95 6.40 -7.85
CA MET A 60 -3.73 5.30 -6.92
C MET A 60 -2.26 5.18 -6.56
N PRO A 61 -1.86 5.46 -5.31
CA PRO A 61 -0.50 5.22 -4.87
C PRO A 61 -0.13 3.74 -4.98
N VAL A 62 1.03 3.44 -5.56
CA VAL A 62 1.54 2.09 -5.73
C VAL A 62 2.91 1.93 -5.08
N GLY A 63 3.16 0.76 -4.54
CA GLY A 63 4.44 0.41 -3.90
C GLY A 63 4.31 -0.81 -3.03
N GLY A 64 5.44 -1.40 -2.66
CA GLY A 64 5.50 -2.66 -1.93
C GLY A 64 5.51 -2.49 -0.42
N TYR A 65 5.18 -3.59 0.25
CA TYR A 65 5.44 -3.85 1.66
C TYR A 65 6.68 -4.76 1.80
N LYS A 66 7.15 -4.94 3.00
CA LYS A 66 8.26 -5.85 3.34
C LYS A 66 9.48 -5.55 2.43
N GLN A 67 10.12 -6.57 1.90
CA GLN A 67 11.30 -6.41 1.03
C GLN A 67 10.96 -6.05 -0.43
N SER A 68 9.69 -5.87 -0.76
CA SER A 68 9.29 -5.40 -2.10
C SER A 68 9.55 -3.91 -2.32
N GLY A 69 9.90 -3.17 -1.28
CA GLY A 69 10.37 -1.80 -1.40
C GLY A 69 9.79 -0.86 -0.36
N VAL A 70 10.24 0.38 -0.43
CA VAL A 70 9.80 1.50 0.41
C VAL A 70 9.30 2.64 -0.47
N GLY A 71 8.50 3.53 0.11
CA GLY A 71 7.93 4.65 -0.63
C GLY A 71 6.72 4.26 -1.48
N ARG A 72 6.21 5.25 -2.18
CA ARG A 72 5.06 5.09 -3.08
C ARG A 72 5.24 5.94 -4.31
N GLU A 73 4.80 5.41 -5.45
CA GLU A 73 4.65 6.16 -6.71
C GLU A 73 3.16 6.41 -6.97
N ASN A 74 2.86 7.29 -7.91
CA ASN A 74 1.51 7.74 -8.24
C ASN A 74 0.79 8.45 -7.08
N GLY A 75 -0.35 9.05 -7.38
CA GLY A 75 -1.14 9.81 -6.43
C GLY A 75 -0.42 11.06 -5.90
N LEU A 76 -1.12 11.80 -5.05
CA LEU A 76 -0.59 13.05 -4.46
C LEU A 76 0.61 12.82 -3.55
N THR A 77 0.73 11.64 -2.95
CA THR A 77 1.84 11.29 -2.06
C THR A 77 3.21 11.37 -2.74
N THR A 78 3.25 11.13 -4.05
CA THR A 78 4.48 11.20 -4.85
C THR A 78 5.09 12.61 -4.88
N LEU A 79 4.28 13.66 -4.79
CA LEU A 79 4.77 15.03 -4.76
C LEU A 79 5.76 15.28 -3.60
N GLY A 80 5.57 14.57 -2.49
CA GLY A 80 6.49 14.63 -1.35
C GLY A 80 7.91 14.17 -1.65
N HIS A 81 8.10 13.31 -2.66
CA HIS A 81 9.42 12.83 -3.07
C HIS A 81 10.17 13.84 -3.95
N TYR A 82 9.45 14.75 -4.61
CA TYR A 82 10.00 15.75 -5.54
C TYR A 82 10.01 17.17 -4.97
N THR A 83 9.54 17.36 -3.74
CA THR A 83 9.45 18.65 -3.08
C THR A 83 10.13 18.63 -1.72
N ARG A 84 10.44 19.82 -1.21
CA ARG A 84 10.91 20.01 0.17
C ARG A 84 9.99 20.97 0.89
N ILE A 85 9.62 20.61 2.10
CA ILE A 85 8.87 21.50 2.98
C ILE A 85 9.86 22.51 3.56
N LYS A 86 9.56 23.81 3.43
CA LYS A 86 10.30 24.90 4.08
C LYS A 86 9.31 25.72 4.90
N SER A 87 9.59 25.88 6.17
CA SER A 87 8.82 26.75 7.04
C SER A 87 9.58 28.09 7.20
N ILE A 88 8.87 29.20 7.03
CA ILE A 88 9.40 30.55 7.17
C ILE A 88 8.46 31.29 8.11
N GLN A 89 9.01 31.80 9.21
CA GLN A 89 8.32 32.69 10.13
C GLN A 89 8.93 34.07 10.02
N VAL A 90 8.11 35.09 9.90
CA VAL A 90 8.53 36.50 9.86
C VAL A 90 7.92 37.20 11.05
N GLU A 91 8.74 37.82 11.85
CA GLU A 91 8.33 38.74 12.92
C GLU A 91 8.52 40.17 12.44
N LEU A 92 7.49 40.99 12.52
CA LEU A 92 7.52 42.41 12.09
C LEU A 92 7.47 43.37 13.27
N GLY A 93 7.43 42.86 14.50
CA GLY A 93 7.47 43.67 15.72
C GLY A 93 8.72 43.44 16.56
N ASP A 94 8.69 43.91 17.79
CA ASP A 94 9.77 43.66 18.75
C ASP A 94 9.72 42.20 19.24
N TYR A 95 10.64 41.39 18.74
CA TYR A 95 10.77 40.01 19.18
C TYR A 95 11.32 39.94 20.60
N GLN A 96 10.58 39.29 21.49
CA GLN A 96 11.06 38.92 22.81
C GLN A 96 11.37 37.41 22.85
N SER A 97 12.64 37.10 23.14
CA SER A 97 13.02 35.70 23.30
C SER A 97 12.28 35.08 24.48
N ILE A 98 11.80 33.86 24.28
CA ILE A 98 11.20 33.05 25.35
C ILE A 98 12.21 32.17 26.08
N PHE A 99 13.49 32.28 25.74
CA PHE A 99 14.61 31.58 26.34
C PHE A 99 15.59 32.55 26.97
#